data_9175c6a5faf0a568c2594d945b28b745
#
_entry.id   9175c6a5faf0a568c2594d945b28b745
#
_cell.length_a   1.000
_cell.length_b   1.000
_cell.length_c   1.000
_cell.angle_alpha   90.00
_cell.angle_beta   90.00
_cell.angle_gamma   90.00
#
_symmetry.space_group_name_H-M   'P 1'
#
loop_
_entity.id
_entity.type
_entity.pdbx_description
1 polymer ?
#
loop_
_entity_poly.entity_id
_entity_poly.type
_entity_poly.pdbx_seq_one_letter_code
_entity_poly.pdbx_strand_id
1 'polypeptide(L)'
;MRAAVSVSIASHCRIIASATPLPQAGVALAIFSFGNLASTLLPDSWWGPVHAACAVLGLTLLAPVLARHGIAIRDASVRAALASDYHNPMIAPLATTMPMALIVLGTYLVRFSAPALLCAQVIWWFGVLCIVTLMAYLAWRFVLCGFSLADVCPAWLVGFVGILVAAVTSDTVELAWAGQIIYVIGFAIDIIMLVLISNRIAWHGLPAAIKPTLTIYSAPISLLVASYFSTSTRHDPVFTLVLLTCSQLLFAFVAILLPWMLTTPASPAYAAFTFPLVITATALHDALTIFKDAGWHVPSWAYWLQVGETLLAGVMIVVAMAAFRHMYESL
;
A
#
# COMPACT_ATOMS: atom_id res chain seq x y z
N MET A 1 43.10 6.82 -3.79
CA MET A 1 41.94 7.68 -3.99
C MET A 1 40.65 6.90 -4.28
N ARG A 2 40.61 5.94 -5.23
CA ARG A 2 39.40 5.13 -5.52
C ARG A 2 38.91 4.28 -4.34
N ALA A 3 39.82 3.67 -3.55
CA ALA A 3 39.44 2.84 -2.39
C ALA A 3 38.85 3.67 -1.23
N ALA A 4 39.39 4.86 -0.97
CA ALA A 4 38.85 5.76 0.08
C ALA A 4 37.47 6.30 -0.27
N VAL A 5 37.22 6.60 -1.55
CA VAL A 5 35.87 7.03 -2.04
C VAL A 5 34.86 5.89 -1.95
N SER A 6 35.25 4.66 -2.29
CA SER A 6 34.36 3.49 -2.22
C SER A 6 33.99 3.14 -0.78
N VAL A 7 34.90 3.26 0.18
CA VAL A 7 34.62 3.06 1.61
C VAL A 7 33.66 4.13 2.12
N SER A 8 33.81 5.40 1.70
CA SER A 8 32.93 6.50 2.09
C SER A 8 31.49 6.30 1.55
N ILE A 9 31.33 5.88 0.29
CA ILE A 9 30.01 5.63 -0.31
C ILE A 9 29.33 4.45 0.39
N ALA A 10 30.05 3.34 0.62
CA ALA A 10 29.48 2.16 1.29
C ALA A 10 29.04 2.47 2.74
N SER A 11 29.79 3.32 3.46
CA SER A 11 29.42 3.74 4.81
C SER A 11 28.18 4.65 4.81
N HIS A 12 28.07 5.58 3.87
CA HIS A 12 26.87 6.41 3.71
C HIS A 12 25.62 5.59 3.35
N CYS A 13 25.73 4.69 2.40
CA CYS A 13 24.62 3.79 2.04
C CYS A 13 24.16 2.95 3.23
N ARG A 14 25.10 2.50 4.07
CA ARG A 14 24.78 1.73 5.28
C ARG A 14 24.07 2.60 6.32
N ILE A 15 24.49 3.84 6.54
CA ILE A 15 23.84 4.78 7.47
C ILE A 15 22.41 5.05 7.02
N ILE A 16 22.21 5.40 5.74
CA ILE A 16 20.88 5.62 5.17
C ILE A 16 19.99 4.39 5.35
N ALA A 17 20.49 3.20 4.94
CA ALA A 17 19.71 1.98 5.02
C ALA A 17 19.33 1.62 6.47
N SER A 18 20.25 1.79 7.44
CA SER A 18 19.96 1.49 8.85
C SER A 18 18.95 2.47 9.49
N ALA A 19 18.91 3.71 9.02
CA ALA A 19 17.97 4.74 9.48
C ALA A 19 16.61 4.70 8.76
N THR A 20 16.48 3.94 7.67
CA THR A 20 15.26 3.90 6.84
C THR A 20 14.07 3.35 7.62
N PRO A 21 12.96 4.10 7.77
CA PRO A 21 11.77 3.64 8.48
C PRO A 21 10.97 2.64 7.64
N LEU A 22 10.36 1.62 8.29
CA LEU A 22 9.53 0.60 7.62
C LEU A 22 8.40 1.18 6.76
N PRO A 23 7.67 2.24 7.19
CA PRO A 23 6.60 2.83 6.39
C PRO A 23 7.00 3.35 5.01
N GLN A 24 8.29 3.59 4.76
CA GLN A 24 8.78 4.03 3.45
C GLN A 24 8.44 3.04 2.33
N ALA A 25 8.35 1.74 2.62
CA ALA A 25 7.88 0.74 1.66
C ALA A 25 6.45 1.02 1.18
N GLY A 26 5.61 1.68 2.00
CA GLY A 26 4.27 2.12 1.60
C GLY A 26 4.28 3.19 0.51
N VAL A 27 5.28 4.07 0.49
CA VAL A 27 5.46 5.05 -0.59
C VAL A 27 5.89 4.34 -1.88
N ALA A 28 6.80 3.37 -1.79
CA ALA A 28 7.20 2.55 -2.94
C ALA A 28 6.01 1.76 -3.53
N LEU A 29 5.20 1.13 -2.66
CA LEU A 29 3.95 0.46 -3.03
C LEU A 29 3.01 1.40 -3.79
N ALA A 30 2.83 2.62 -3.27
CA ALA A 30 1.98 3.61 -3.90
C ALA A 30 2.48 4.03 -5.29
N ILE A 31 3.78 4.23 -5.46
CA ILE A 31 4.37 4.60 -6.75
C ILE A 31 4.17 3.47 -7.78
N PHE A 32 4.40 2.22 -7.41
CA PHE A 32 4.13 1.09 -8.31
C PHE A 32 2.65 1.00 -8.66
N SER A 33 1.76 1.10 -7.68
CA SER A 33 0.30 1.07 -7.92
C SER A 33 -0.17 2.26 -8.76
N PHE A 34 0.40 3.45 -8.53
CA PHE A 34 0.11 4.65 -9.32
C PHE A 34 0.53 4.49 -10.79
N GLY A 35 1.66 3.87 -11.06
CA GLY A 35 2.08 3.56 -12.43
C GLY A 35 1.10 2.63 -13.15
N ASN A 36 0.57 1.62 -12.46
CA ASN A 36 -0.49 0.76 -13.00
C ASN A 36 -1.77 1.55 -13.28
N LEU A 37 -2.23 2.39 -12.35
CA LEU A 37 -3.41 3.23 -12.53
C LEU A 37 -3.21 4.26 -13.64
N ALA A 38 -2.10 4.97 -13.66
CA ALA A 38 -1.83 6.01 -14.66
C ALA A 38 -1.81 5.43 -16.09
N SER A 39 -1.35 4.20 -16.25
CA SER A 39 -1.33 3.53 -17.55
C SER A 39 -2.73 3.20 -18.10
N THR A 40 -3.76 3.14 -17.26
CA THR A 40 -5.14 2.93 -17.71
C THR A 40 -5.80 4.24 -18.18
N LEU A 41 -5.24 5.38 -17.80
CA LEU A 41 -5.78 6.72 -18.09
C LEU A 41 -5.03 7.46 -19.19
N LEU A 42 -3.79 7.04 -19.46
CA LEU A 42 -2.91 7.68 -20.43
C LEU A 42 -2.94 6.95 -21.78
N PRO A 43 -2.63 7.63 -22.90
CA PRO A 43 -2.45 6.97 -24.19
C PRO A 43 -1.36 5.89 -24.13
N ASP A 44 -1.51 4.84 -24.94
CA ASP A 44 -0.60 3.67 -24.98
C ASP A 44 0.88 4.04 -25.17
N SER A 45 1.16 5.13 -25.88
CA SER A 45 2.53 5.63 -26.08
C SER A 45 3.25 6.05 -24.78
N TRP A 46 2.51 6.41 -23.73
CA TRP A 46 3.04 6.82 -22.44
C TRP A 46 3.22 5.67 -21.46
N TRP A 47 2.66 4.51 -21.79
CA TRP A 47 2.66 3.34 -20.90
C TRP A 47 4.08 2.94 -20.47
N GLY A 48 4.98 2.68 -21.42
CA GLY A 48 6.36 2.28 -21.13
C GLY A 48 7.15 3.31 -20.30
N PRO A 49 7.20 4.59 -20.72
CA PRO A 49 7.86 5.64 -19.94
C PRO A 49 7.34 5.80 -18.51
N VAL A 50 6.02 5.76 -18.30
CA VAL A 50 5.40 5.90 -16.97
C VAL A 50 5.77 4.72 -16.08
N HIS A 51 5.65 3.47 -16.59
CA HIS A 51 6.05 2.30 -15.82
C HIS A 51 7.54 2.30 -15.49
N ALA A 52 8.40 2.67 -16.44
CA ALA A 52 9.85 2.75 -16.20
C ALA A 52 10.17 3.79 -15.11
N ALA A 53 9.55 4.99 -15.19
CA ALA A 53 9.75 6.03 -14.18
C ALA A 53 9.26 5.57 -12.79
N CYS A 54 8.06 4.99 -12.70
CA CYS A 54 7.53 4.46 -11.45
C CYS A 54 8.35 3.28 -10.92
N ALA A 55 8.87 2.40 -11.80
CA ALA A 55 9.75 1.31 -11.39
C ALA A 55 11.04 1.84 -10.75
N VAL A 56 11.71 2.81 -11.40
CA VAL A 56 12.95 3.40 -10.88
C VAL A 56 12.69 4.12 -9.55
N LEU A 57 11.68 4.98 -9.48
CA LEU A 57 11.34 5.72 -8.25
C LEU A 57 10.92 4.79 -7.12
N GLY A 58 10.07 3.82 -7.38
CA GLY A 58 9.64 2.85 -6.38
C GLY A 58 10.79 1.98 -5.88
N LEU A 59 11.67 1.51 -6.77
CA LEU A 59 12.84 0.73 -6.38
C LEU A 59 13.83 1.55 -5.55
N THR A 60 14.06 2.81 -5.85
CA THR A 60 14.93 3.68 -5.04
C THR A 60 14.44 3.85 -3.60
N LEU A 61 13.12 3.82 -3.39
CA LEU A 61 12.54 3.89 -2.05
C LEU A 61 12.44 2.53 -1.37
N LEU A 62 12.22 1.46 -2.11
CA LEU A 62 12.11 0.10 -1.56
C LEU A 62 13.48 -0.49 -1.19
N ALA A 63 14.51 -0.24 -2.00
CA ALA A 63 15.84 -0.82 -1.82
C ALA A 63 16.46 -0.53 -0.43
N PRO A 64 16.41 0.68 0.14
CA PRO A 64 16.93 0.92 1.49
C PRO A 64 16.19 0.14 2.58
N VAL A 65 14.86 -0.07 2.43
CA VAL A 65 14.08 -0.88 3.38
C VAL A 65 14.52 -2.34 3.34
N LEU A 66 14.71 -2.91 2.14
CA LEU A 66 15.24 -4.26 1.96
C LEU A 66 16.67 -4.37 2.47
N ALA A 67 17.51 -3.38 2.18
CA ALA A 67 18.89 -3.34 2.64
C ALA A 67 18.99 -3.31 4.18
N ARG A 68 18.08 -2.58 4.87
CA ARG A 68 18.01 -2.58 6.34
C ARG A 68 17.81 -3.99 6.90
N HIS A 69 16.92 -4.79 6.30
CA HIS A 69 16.70 -6.19 6.71
C HIS A 69 17.96 -7.05 6.44
N GLY A 70 18.60 -6.86 5.29
CA GLY A 70 19.85 -7.55 4.97
C GLY A 70 21.00 -7.20 5.92
N ILE A 71 21.15 -5.92 6.30
CA ILE A 71 22.16 -5.45 7.25
C ILE A 71 21.88 -6.03 8.65
N ALA A 72 20.62 -6.10 9.08
CA ALA A 72 20.21 -6.64 10.38
C ALA A 72 20.66 -8.10 10.60
N ILE A 73 20.88 -8.87 9.54
CA ILE A 73 21.41 -10.25 9.64
C ILE A 73 22.81 -10.25 10.27
N ARG A 74 23.64 -9.24 9.95
CA ARG A 74 25.06 -9.16 10.33
C ARG A 74 25.35 -8.12 11.40
N ASP A 75 24.47 -7.12 11.57
CA ASP A 75 24.65 -6.01 12.50
C ASP A 75 23.64 -6.09 13.65
N ALA A 76 24.14 -6.31 14.87
CA ALA A 76 23.30 -6.46 16.05
C ALA A 76 22.54 -5.17 16.42
N SER A 77 23.13 -3.99 16.17
CA SER A 77 22.47 -2.71 16.46
C SER A 77 21.27 -2.45 15.55
N VAL A 78 21.43 -2.70 14.25
CA VAL A 78 20.38 -2.58 13.25
C VAL A 78 19.28 -3.62 13.50
N ARG A 79 19.67 -4.84 13.87
CA ARG A 79 18.74 -5.91 14.26
C ARG A 79 17.91 -5.53 15.48
N ALA A 80 18.54 -4.95 16.52
CA ALA A 80 17.82 -4.49 17.72
C ALA A 80 16.83 -3.37 17.41
N ALA A 81 17.23 -2.39 16.59
CA ALA A 81 16.37 -1.32 16.13
C ALA A 81 15.18 -1.85 15.31
N LEU A 82 15.44 -2.77 14.37
CA LEU A 82 14.39 -3.40 13.58
C LEU A 82 13.45 -4.25 14.44
N ALA A 83 13.96 -4.99 15.41
CA ALA A 83 13.16 -5.74 16.39
C ALA A 83 12.26 -4.80 17.22
N SER A 84 12.76 -3.62 17.61
CA SER A 84 11.96 -2.60 18.29
C SER A 84 10.78 -2.14 17.43
N ASP A 85 11.00 -1.92 16.13
CA ASP A 85 9.92 -1.54 15.19
C ASP A 85 8.86 -2.65 15.10
N TYR A 86 9.27 -3.92 15.02
CA TYR A 86 8.34 -5.06 14.98
C TYR A 86 7.60 -5.30 16.31
N HIS A 87 8.12 -4.81 17.44
CA HIS A 87 7.42 -4.86 18.72
C HIS A 87 6.47 -3.68 18.95
N ASN A 88 6.50 -2.66 18.11
CA ASN A 88 5.63 -1.50 18.21
C ASN A 88 4.31 -1.75 17.46
N PRO A 89 3.15 -1.77 18.14
CA PRO A 89 1.85 -2.08 17.52
C PRO A 89 1.39 -1.06 16.47
N MET A 90 1.99 0.14 16.44
CA MET A 90 1.69 1.20 15.47
C MET A 90 2.59 1.13 14.23
N ILE A 91 3.77 0.52 14.34
CA ILE A 91 4.77 0.46 13.26
C ILE A 91 4.79 -0.93 12.61
N ALA A 92 4.75 -2.00 13.40
CA ALA A 92 4.85 -3.37 12.93
C ALA A 92 3.88 -3.71 11.78
N PRO A 93 2.59 -3.31 11.82
CA PRO A 93 1.65 -3.58 10.74
C PRO A 93 2.07 -2.95 9.39
N LEU A 94 2.80 -1.83 9.43
CA LEU A 94 3.26 -1.14 8.22
C LEU A 94 4.40 -1.89 7.51
N ALA A 95 5.08 -2.84 8.17
CA ALA A 95 6.03 -3.73 7.53
C ALA A 95 5.42 -4.55 6.38
N THR A 96 4.11 -4.80 6.44
CA THR A 96 3.37 -5.53 5.39
C THR A 96 3.39 -4.81 4.05
N THR A 97 3.59 -3.49 4.03
CA THR A 97 3.72 -2.73 2.78
C THR A 97 4.93 -3.15 1.94
N MET A 98 5.98 -3.70 2.55
CA MET A 98 7.16 -4.18 1.82
C MET A 98 6.85 -5.38 0.90
N PRO A 99 6.28 -6.51 1.38
CA PRO A 99 5.88 -7.58 0.48
C PRO A 99 4.73 -7.19 -0.45
N MET A 100 3.81 -6.29 -0.06
CA MET A 100 2.81 -5.73 -0.97
C MET A 100 3.47 -5.01 -2.15
N ALA A 101 4.51 -4.19 -1.89
CA ALA A 101 5.26 -3.50 -2.94
C ALA A 101 5.97 -4.48 -3.89
N LEU A 102 6.51 -5.60 -3.38
CA LEU A 102 7.10 -6.65 -4.21
C LEU A 102 6.06 -7.34 -5.11
N ILE A 103 4.86 -7.63 -4.58
CA ILE A 103 3.76 -8.19 -5.36
C ILE A 103 3.37 -7.27 -6.52
N VAL A 104 3.19 -5.97 -6.25
CA VAL A 104 2.84 -5.00 -7.31
C VAL A 104 4.00 -4.82 -8.29
N LEU A 105 5.26 -4.82 -7.85
CA LEU A 105 6.43 -4.81 -8.74
C LEU A 105 6.44 -6.04 -9.67
N GLY A 106 5.96 -7.20 -9.20
CA GLY A 106 5.81 -8.40 -10.02
C GLY A 106 4.92 -8.16 -11.25
N THR A 107 3.88 -7.34 -11.15
CA THR A 107 3.00 -7.02 -12.30
C THR A 107 3.72 -6.27 -13.42
N TYR A 108 4.74 -5.48 -13.07
CA TYR A 108 5.58 -4.78 -14.04
C TYR A 108 6.39 -5.75 -14.89
N LEU A 109 6.89 -6.84 -14.29
CA LEU A 109 7.68 -7.84 -15.02
C LEU A 109 6.86 -8.50 -16.13
N VAL A 110 5.61 -8.87 -15.85
CA VAL A 110 4.71 -9.48 -16.84
C VAL A 110 4.46 -8.54 -18.01
N ARG A 111 4.29 -7.26 -17.71
CA ARG A 111 4.00 -6.24 -18.72
C ARG A 111 5.19 -5.93 -19.65
N PHE A 112 6.43 -6.04 -19.14
CA PHE A 112 7.63 -5.84 -19.95
C PHE A 112 8.02 -7.07 -20.77
N SER A 113 7.68 -8.28 -20.32
CA SER A 113 8.11 -9.51 -20.98
C SER A 113 7.22 -10.68 -20.61
N ALA A 114 6.54 -11.29 -21.60
CA ALA A 114 5.73 -12.49 -21.38
C ALA A 114 6.52 -13.67 -20.73
N PRO A 115 7.81 -13.94 -21.08
CA PRO A 115 8.62 -14.95 -20.39
C PRO A 115 8.85 -14.66 -18.89
N ALA A 116 8.63 -13.44 -18.42
CA ALA A 116 8.78 -13.07 -17.01
C ALA A 116 7.59 -13.48 -16.14
N LEU A 117 6.53 -14.05 -16.69
CA LEU A 117 5.35 -14.48 -15.94
C LEU A 117 5.71 -15.42 -14.78
N LEU A 118 6.54 -16.43 -15.03
CA LEU A 118 6.98 -17.35 -13.96
C LEU A 118 7.71 -16.62 -12.83
N CYS A 119 8.61 -15.68 -13.17
CA CYS A 119 9.29 -14.86 -12.17
C CYS A 119 8.29 -14.00 -11.38
N ALA A 120 7.31 -13.41 -12.05
CA ALA A 120 6.26 -12.63 -11.42
C ALA A 120 5.41 -13.49 -10.47
N GLN A 121 5.03 -14.71 -10.87
CA GLN A 121 4.32 -15.66 -10.02
C GLN A 121 5.13 -16.07 -8.79
N VAL A 122 6.42 -16.33 -8.94
CA VAL A 122 7.32 -16.65 -7.81
C VAL A 122 7.38 -15.48 -6.83
N ILE A 123 7.55 -14.24 -7.32
CA ILE A 123 7.57 -13.03 -6.48
C ILE A 123 6.21 -12.84 -5.80
N TRP A 124 5.11 -13.07 -6.51
CA TRP A 124 3.76 -12.95 -5.99
C TRP A 124 3.53 -13.93 -4.83
N TRP A 125 3.84 -15.24 -5.02
CA TRP A 125 3.72 -16.24 -3.96
C TRP A 125 4.64 -15.98 -2.78
N PHE A 126 5.87 -15.53 -3.03
CA PHE A 126 6.78 -15.12 -1.98
C PHE A 126 6.21 -13.94 -1.17
N GLY A 127 5.65 -12.94 -1.85
CA GLY A 127 4.99 -11.82 -1.20
C GLY A 127 3.79 -12.24 -0.36
N VAL A 128 2.93 -13.12 -0.90
CA VAL A 128 1.80 -13.69 -0.16
C VAL A 128 2.26 -14.43 1.09
N LEU A 129 3.29 -15.28 0.99
CA LEU A 129 3.87 -15.99 2.13
C LEU A 129 4.39 -15.03 3.21
N CYS A 130 5.08 -13.98 2.80
CA CYS A 130 5.56 -12.94 3.71
C CYS A 130 4.41 -12.21 4.41
N ILE A 131 3.34 -11.84 3.67
CA ILE A 131 2.16 -11.18 4.24
C ILE A 131 1.49 -12.10 5.27
N VAL A 132 1.22 -13.36 4.90
CA VAL A 132 0.59 -14.33 5.81
C VAL A 132 1.43 -14.56 7.07
N THR A 133 2.76 -14.64 6.92
CA THR A 133 3.68 -14.77 8.06
C THR A 133 3.62 -13.55 8.97
N LEU A 134 3.61 -12.35 8.39
CA LEU A 134 3.46 -11.10 9.16
C LEU A 134 2.09 -11.02 9.84
N MET A 135 1.00 -11.37 9.15
CA MET A 135 -0.35 -11.42 9.74
C MET A 135 -0.40 -12.38 10.93
N ALA A 136 0.18 -13.58 10.79
CA ALA A 136 0.26 -14.56 11.87
C ALA A 136 1.08 -14.02 13.04
N TYR A 137 2.21 -13.36 12.77
CA TYR A 137 3.01 -12.70 13.81
C TYR A 137 2.23 -11.59 14.54
N LEU A 138 1.56 -10.71 13.80
CA LEU A 138 0.75 -9.62 14.37
C LEU A 138 -0.40 -10.17 15.22
N ALA A 139 -1.10 -11.17 14.71
CA ALA A 139 -2.17 -11.83 15.44
C ALA A 139 -1.65 -12.50 16.73
N TRP A 140 -0.54 -13.25 16.63
CA TRP A 140 0.07 -13.87 17.79
C TRP A 140 0.54 -12.83 18.81
N ARG A 141 1.28 -11.83 18.37
CA ARG A 141 1.95 -10.86 19.26
C ARG A 141 0.98 -9.88 19.92
N PHE A 142 0.02 -9.34 19.17
CA PHE A 142 -0.83 -8.24 19.61
C PHE A 142 -2.28 -8.65 19.90
N VAL A 143 -2.70 -9.84 19.47
CA VAL A 143 -4.06 -10.32 19.75
C VAL A 143 -4.04 -11.46 20.77
N LEU A 144 -3.20 -12.49 20.56
CA LEU A 144 -3.21 -13.68 21.42
C LEU A 144 -2.34 -13.53 22.69
N CYS A 145 -1.17 -12.88 22.58
CA CYS A 145 -0.23 -12.75 23.71
C CYS A 145 -0.47 -11.54 24.63
N GLY A 146 -1.45 -10.69 24.32
CA GLY A 146 -1.74 -9.53 25.17
C GLY A 146 -2.52 -8.47 24.41
N PHE A 147 -3.80 -8.74 24.15
CA PHE A 147 -4.66 -7.78 23.46
C PHE A 147 -4.89 -6.53 24.30
N SER A 148 -4.60 -5.37 23.72
CA SER A 148 -4.95 -4.07 24.27
C SER A 148 -5.67 -3.25 23.22
N LEU A 149 -6.89 -2.81 23.53
CA LEU A 149 -7.64 -1.95 22.62
C LEU A 149 -6.91 -0.60 22.37
N ALA A 150 -6.07 -0.16 23.31
CA ALA A 150 -5.28 1.06 23.14
C ALA A 150 -4.21 0.94 22.02
N ASP A 151 -3.73 -0.26 21.74
CA ASP A 151 -2.72 -0.55 20.72
C ASP A 151 -3.32 -0.64 19.31
N VAL A 152 -4.64 -0.81 19.21
CA VAL A 152 -5.34 -0.87 17.93
C VAL A 152 -5.33 0.51 17.28
N CYS A 153 -4.87 0.59 16.03
CA CYS A 153 -4.78 1.84 15.27
C CYS A 153 -5.03 1.58 13.78
N PRO A 154 -5.22 2.63 12.95
CA PRO A 154 -5.49 2.45 11.52
C PRO A 154 -4.44 1.64 10.76
N ALA A 155 -3.17 1.62 11.22
CA ALA A 155 -2.12 0.80 10.62
C ALA A 155 -2.44 -0.71 10.63
N TRP A 156 -3.28 -1.20 11.55
CA TRP A 156 -3.72 -2.60 11.58
C TRP A 156 -4.49 -3.00 10.32
N LEU A 157 -5.20 -2.05 9.67
CA LEU A 157 -5.79 -2.29 8.34
C LEU A 157 -4.72 -2.71 7.33
N VAL A 158 -3.56 -2.04 7.33
CA VAL A 158 -2.45 -2.42 6.44
C VAL A 158 -1.94 -3.82 6.78
N GLY A 159 -1.77 -4.12 8.07
CA GLY A 159 -1.23 -5.39 8.53
C GLY A 159 -2.12 -6.59 8.22
N PHE A 160 -3.43 -6.45 8.35
CA PHE A 160 -4.38 -7.56 8.22
C PHE A 160 -5.13 -7.57 6.89
N VAL A 161 -5.48 -6.39 6.34
CA VAL A 161 -6.23 -6.27 5.09
C VAL A 161 -5.31 -6.20 3.87
N GLY A 162 -4.03 -5.88 4.07
CA GLY A 162 -3.04 -5.74 3.00
C GLY A 162 -2.86 -6.98 2.11
N ILE A 163 -3.30 -8.17 2.57
CA ILE A 163 -3.33 -9.40 1.76
C ILE A 163 -4.20 -9.22 0.48
N LEU A 164 -5.19 -8.33 0.50
CA LEU A 164 -6.03 -8.04 -0.66
C LEU A 164 -5.26 -7.46 -1.85
N VAL A 165 -4.07 -6.87 -1.65
CA VAL A 165 -3.21 -6.45 -2.77
C VAL A 165 -2.80 -7.64 -3.64
N ALA A 166 -2.64 -8.82 -3.05
CA ALA A 166 -2.41 -10.04 -3.84
C ALA A 166 -3.65 -10.39 -4.67
N ALA A 167 -4.87 -10.23 -4.14
CA ALA A 167 -6.09 -10.45 -4.92
C ALA A 167 -6.21 -9.43 -6.08
N VAL A 168 -5.93 -8.14 -5.83
CA VAL A 168 -5.93 -7.08 -6.86
C VAL A 168 -4.99 -7.39 -8.03
N THR A 169 -3.86 -8.02 -7.76
CA THR A 169 -2.81 -8.29 -8.77
C THR A 169 -2.89 -9.68 -9.40
N SER A 170 -3.80 -10.53 -8.89
CA SER A 170 -3.82 -11.97 -9.21
C SER A 170 -4.13 -12.27 -10.68
N ASP A 171 -5.00 -11.49 -11.32
CA ASP A 171 -5.33 -11.64 -12.74
C ASP A 171 -4.10 -11.34 -13.62
N THR A 172 -3.37 -10.26 -13.32
CA THR A 172 -2.17 -9.88 -14.07
C THR A 172 -1.09 -10.99 -14.09
N VAL A 173 -1.01 -11.79 -13.03
CA VAL A 173 -0.05 -12.91 -12.92
C VAL A 173 -0.69 -14.26 -13.22
N GLU A 174 -1.89 -14.29 -13.80
CA GLU A 174 -2.65 -15.49 -14.17
C GLU A 174 -2.94 -16.44 -12.98
N LEU A 175 -3.14 -15.88 -11.78
CA LEU A 175 -3.45 -16.60 -10.54
C LEU A 175 -4.82 -16.18 -9.96
N ALA A 176 -5.78 -15.81 -10.81
CA ALA A 176 -7.11 -15.32 -10.41
C ALA A 176 -7.83 -16.27 -9.43
N TRP A 177 -7.66 -17.61 -9.58
CA TRP A 177 -8.22 -18.60 -8.65
C TRP A 177 -7.69 -18.45 -7.22
N ALA A 178 -6.39 -18.16 -7.05
CA ALA A 178 -5.79 -17.92 -5.76
C ALA A 178 -6.22 -16.56 -5.21
N GLY A 179 -6.29 -15.55 -6.09
CA GLY A 179 -6.85 -14.24 -5.77
C GLY A 179 -8.27 -14.31 -5.22
N GLN A 180 -9.13 -15.17 -5.79
CA GLN A 180 -10.50 -15.35 -5.34
C GLN A 180 -10.59 -15.91 -3.90
N ILE A 181 -9.74 -16.88 -3.56
CA ILE A 181 -9.65 -17.40 -2.18
C ILE A 181 -9.22 -16.28 -1.23
N ILE A 182 -8.18 -15.52 -1.61
CA ILE A 182 -7.68 -14.40 -0.82
C ILE A 182 -8.75 -13.32 -0.68
N TYR A 183 -9.51 -13.02 -1.74
CA TYR A 183 -10.61 -12.07 -1.71
C TYR A 183 -11.67 -12.42 -0.65
N VAL A 184 -12.14 -13.67 -0.64
CA VAL A 184 -13.18 -14.11 0.33
C VAL A 184 -12.68 -14.00 1.77
N ILE A 185 -11.45 -14.45 2.03
CA ILE A 185 -10.84 -14.36 3.36
C ILE A 185 -10.59 -12.89 3.75
N GLY A 186 -10.02 -12.13 2.83
CA GLY A 186 -9.71 -10.72 3.04
C GLY A 186 -10.95 -9.86 3.26
N PHE A 187 -12.07 -10.17 2.57
CA PHE A 187 -13.35 -9.51 2.77
C PHE A 187 -13.83 -9.63 4.22
N ALA A 188 -13.81 -10.85 4.79
CA ALA A 188 -14.21 -11.07 6.16
C ALA A 188 -13.30 -10.33 7.15
N ILE A 189 -11.97 -10.40 6.94
CA ILE A 189 -10.98 -9.72 7.78
C ILE A 189 -11.18 -8.20 7.69
N ASP A 190 -11.44 -7.65 6.52
CA ASP A 190 -11.61 -6.21 6.30
C ASP A 190 -12.78 -5.66 7.12
N ILE A 191 -13.95 -6.29 7.04
CA ILE A 191 -15.13 -5.87 7.81
C ILE A 191 -14.84 -5.93 9.32
N ILE A 192 -14.22 -7.01 9.80
CA ILE A 192 -13.87 -7.16 11.22
C ILE A 192 -12.91 -6.03 11.66
N MET A 193 -11.86 -5.77 10.89
CA MET A 193 -10.86 -4.77 11.22
C MET A 193 -11.43 -3.35 11.16
N LEU A 194 -12.26 -3.06 10.16
CA LEU A 194 -12.89 -1.75 10.01
C LEU A 194 -13.79 -1.43 11.23
N VAL A 195 -14.60 -2.40 11.67
CA VAL A 195 -15.45 -2.25 12.86
C VAL A 195 -14.61 -2.10 14.12
N LEU A 196 -13.60 -2.94 14.31
CA LEU A 196 -12.73 -2.91 15.50
C LEU A 196 -12.02 -1.56 15.65
N ILE A 197 -11.39 -1.08 14.56
CA ILE A 197 -10.61 0.16 14.58
C ILE A 197 -11.53 1.37 14.71
N SER A 198 -12.70 1.37 14.05
CA SER A 198 -13.68 2.45 14.17
C SER A 198 -14.19 2.58 15.60
N ASN A 199 -14.54 1.47 16.26
CA ASN A 199 -14.92 1.48 17.67
C ASN A 199 -13.80 2.03 18.56
N ARG A 200 -12.57 1.56 18.35
CA ARG A 200 -11.42 2.05 19.12
C ARG A 200 -11.25 3.56 18.99
N ILE A 201 -11.33 4.11 17.77
CA ILE A 201 -11.16 5.56 17.53
C ILE A 201 -12.30 6.34 18.16
N ALA A 202 -13.54 5.84 18.06
CA ALA A 202 -14.71 6.49 18.63
C ALA A 202 -14.60 6.60 20.16
N TRP A 203 -14.08 5.57 20.85
CA TRP A 203 -14.00 5.56 22.31
C TRP A 203 -12.73 6.18 22.88
N HIS A 204 -11.59 6.10 22.18
CA HIS A 204 -10.27 6.47 22.73
C HIS A 204 -9.59 7.60 21.94
N GLY A 205 -10.18 8.06 20.83
CA GLY A 205 -9.56 9.04 19.93
C GLY A 205 -8.29 8.52 19.27
N LEU A 206 -7.49 9.40 18.69
CA LEU A 206 -6.25 9.06 17.99
C LEU A 206 -5.12 9.99 18.46
N PRO A 207 -3.92 9.45 18.84
CA PRO A 207 -2.76 10.27 19.17
C PRO A 207 -2.36 11.20 18.01
N ALA A 208 -1.95 12.42 18.33
CA ALA A 208 -1.64 13.43 17.32
C ALA A 208 -0.57 12.98 16.32
N ALA A 209 0.44 12.24 16.77
CA ALA A 209 1.56 11.78 15.96
C ALA A 209 1.15 10.80 14.82
N ILE A 210 0.03 10.08 15.00
CA ILE A 210 -0.45 9.10 14.01
C ILE A 210 -1.72 9.56 13.29
N LYS A 211 -2.12 10.84 13.39
CA LYS A 211 -3.24 11.41 12.64
C LYS A 211 -3.19 11.09 11.13
N PRO A 212 -2.03 11.17 10.44
CA PRO A 212 -1.94 10.84 9.02
C PRO A 212 -2.42 9.42 8.69
N THR A 213 -2.36 8.48 9.63
CA THR A 213 -2.83 7.10 9.41
C THR A 213 -4.34 6.99 9.23
N LEU A 214 -5.13 8.03 9.54
CA LEU A 214 -6.56 8.05 9.20
C LEU A 214 -6.81 7.95 7.69
N THR A 215 -5.85 8.38 6.86
CA THR A 215 -5.98 8.21 5.40
C THR A 215 -6.12 6.74 5.00
N ILE A 216 -5.62 5.81 5.82
CA ILE A 216 -5.74 4.37 5.57
C ILE A 216 -7.20 3.93 5.49
N TYR A 217 -8.14 4.66 6.10
CA TYR A 217 -9.58 4.35 6.01
C TYR A 217 -10.15 4.37 4.59
N SER A 218 -9.53 5.09 3.65
CA SER A 218 -9.99 5.07 2.25
C SER A 218 -9.65 3.75 1.53
N ALA A 219 -8.69 2.95 2.05
CA ALA A 219 -8.19 1.77 1.36
C ALA A 219 -9.05 0.50 1.49
N PRO A 220 -9.63 0.15 2.66
CA PRO A 220 -10.23 -1.17 2.88
C PRO A 220 -11.27 -1.53 1.82
N ILE A 221 -12.39 -0.82 1.78
CA ILE A 221 -13.46 -1.12 0.82
C ILE A 221 -13.01 -0.90 -0.63
N SER A 222 -12.06 0.02 -0.88
CA SER A 222 -11.47 0.21 -2.20
C SER A 222 -10.69 -1.03 -2.65
N LEU A 223 -9.95 -1.67 -1.74
CA LEU A 223 -9.30 -2.96 -2.00
C LEU A 223 -10.31 -4.06 -2.33
N LEU A 224 -11.49 -4.06 -1.69
CA LEU A 224 -12.53 -5.03 -2.02
C LEU A 224 -13.09 -4.80 -3.42
N VAL A 225 -13.32 -3.55 -3.85
CA VAL A 225 -13.76 -3.25 -5.23
C VAL A 225 -12.73 -3.71 -6.25
N ALA A 226 -11.47 -3.30 -6.09
CA ALA A 226 -10.40 -3.65 -7.02
C ALA A 226 -10.10 -5.16 -7.03
N SER A 227 -10.16 -5.83 -5.88
CA SER A 227 -10.01 -7.28 -5.78
C SER A 227 -11.16 -8.01 -6.46
N TYR A 228 -12.41 -7.53 -6.31
CA TYR A 228 -13.57 -8.09 -6.98
C TYR A 228 -13.44 -7.99 -8.50
N PHE A 229 -12.97 -6.86 -9.00
CA PHE A 229 -12.67 -6.66 -10.43
C PHE A 229 -11.65 -7.69 -10.95
N SER A 230 -10.54 -7.89 -10.23
CA SER A 230 -9.45 -8.76 -10.68
C SER A 230 -9.71 -10.27 -10.48
N THR A 231 -10.64 -10.65 -9.60
CA THR A 231 -10.81 -12.08 -9.24
C THR A 231 -12.09 -12.70 -9.78
N SER A 232 -13.09 -11.90 -10.10
CA SER A 232 -14.39 -12.40 -10.54
C SER A 232 -14.47 -12.52 -12.06
N THR A 233 -14.99 -13.62 -12.55
CA THR A 233 -15.25 -13.83 -13.99
C THR A 233 -16.55 -13.17 -14.45
N ARG A 234 -17.44 -12.87 -13.51
CA ARG A 234 -18.71 -12.16 -13.73
C ARG A 234 -18.88 -11.10 -12.66
N HIS A 235 -19.07 -9.87 -13.08
CA HIS A 235 -19.24 -8.74 -12.17
C HIS A 235 -20.72 -8.38 -12.04
N ASP A 236 -21.23 -8.34 -10.82
CA ASP A 236 -22.56 -7.80 -10.52
C ASP A 236 -22.45 -6.29 -10.33
N PRO A 237 -23.07 -5.48 -11.21
CA PRO A 237 -22.98 -4.02 -11.12
C PRO A 237 -23.66 -3.46 -9.87
N VAL A 238 -24.71 -4.13 -9.33
CA VAL A 238 -25.38 -3.68 -8.10
C VAL A 238 -24.48 -3.90 -6.89
N PHE A 239 -23.86 -5.07 -6.78
CA PHE A 239 -22.88 -5.35 -5.74
C PHE A 239 -21.70 -4.38 -5.80
N THR A 240 -21.17 -4.13 -7.02
CA THR A 240 -20.12 -3.14 -7.24
C THR A 240 -20.52 -1.74 -6.81
N LEU A 241 -21.76 -1.32 -7.10
CA LEU A 241 -22.28 -0.01 -6.70
C LEU A 241 -22.33 0.13 -5.18
N VAL A 242 -22.73 -0.91 -4.46
CA VAL A 242 -22.78 -0.91 -2.98
C VAL A 242 -21.36 -0.75 -2.42
N LEU A 243 -20.40 -1.56 -2.88
CA LEU A 243 -19.01 -1.48 -2.44
C LEU A 243 -18.39 -0.11 -2.78
N LEU A 244 -18.60 0.37 -4.02
CA LEU A 244 -18.10 1.67 -4.45
C LEU A 244 -18.67 2.81 -3.60
N THR A 245 -19.98 2.77 -3.32
CA THR A 245 -20.61 3.80 -2.48
C THR A 245 -19.95 3.84 -1.08
N CYS A 246 -19.75 2.69 -0.45
CA CYS A 246 -19.06 2.62 0.83
C CYS A 246 -17.61 3.13 0.73
N SER A 247 -16.88 2.74 -0.32
CA SER A 247 -15.52 3.22 -0.59
C SER A 247 -15.46 4.73 -0.72
N GLN A 248 -16.37 5.32 -1.51
CA GLN A 248 -16.41 6.76 -1.75
C GLN A 248 -16.85 7.55 -0.51
N LEU A 249 -17.69 7.00 0.35
CA LEU A 249 -18.04 7.63 1.64
C LEU A 249 -16.81 7.68 2.57
N LEU A 250 -16.01 6.59 2.64
CA LEU A 250 -14.77 6.58 3.41
C LEU A 250 -13.71 7.52 2.81
N PHE A 251 -13.61 7.59 1.49
CA PHE A 251 -12.75 8.55 0.82
C PHE A 251 -13.16 9.99 1.11
N ALA A 252 -14.46 10.33 1.02
CA ALA A 252 -14.97 11.67 1.33
C ALA A 252 -14.65 12.05 2.80
N PHE A 253 -14.84 11.12 3.74
CA PHE A 253 -14.44 11.30 5.13
C PHE A 253 -12.93 11.65 5.26
N VAL A 254 -12.07 10.88 4.59
CA VAL A 254 -10.62 11.13 4.57
C VAL A 254 -10.30 12.47 3.91
N ALA A 255 -10.91 12.78 2.76
CA ALA A 255 -10.66 14.01 2.01
C ALA A 255 -11.02 15.27 2.82
N ILE A 256 -12.10 15.23 3.58
CA ILE A 256 -12.50 16.32 4.48
C ILE A 256 -11.47 16.52 5.61
N LEU A 257 -10.90 15.44 6.14
CA LEU A 257 -9.92 15.49 7.23
C LEU A 257 -8.50 15.74 6.74
N LEU A 258 -8.21 15.58 5.44
CA LEU A 258 -6.86 15.67 4.89
C LEU A 258 -6.14 16.99 5.22
N PRO A 259 -6.77 18.19 5.08
CA PRO A 259 -6.09 19.44 5.47
C PRO A 259 -5.67 19.47 6.94
N TRP A 260 -6.51 18.92 7.83
CA TRP A 260 -6.19 18.83 9.26
C TRP A 260 -5.08 17.81 9.53
N MET A 261 -5.03 16.68 8.82
CA MET A 261 -3.94 15.71 8.95
C MET A 261 -2.61 16.27 8.47
N LEU A 262 -2.60 17.13 7.44
CA LEU A 262 -1.41 17.79 6.90
C LEU A 262 -0.81 18.86 7.85
N THR A 263 -1.52 19.28 8.92
CA THR A 263 -0.94 20.16 9.93
C THR A 263 0.04 19.45 10.87
N THR A 264 0.12 18.11 10.83
CA THR A 264 1.09 17.36 11.65
C THR A 264 2.50 17.52 11.10
N PRO A 265 3.54 17.54 11.96
CA PRO A 265 4.93 17.56 11.50
C PRO A 265 5.25 16.36 10.60
N ALA A 266 6.13 16.58 9.62
CA ALA A 266 6.60 15.51 8.74
C ALA A 266 7.17 14.34 9.56
N SER A 267 6.69 13.13 9.28
CA SER A 267 7.04 11.92 10.03
C SER A 267 6.86 10.69 9.13
N PRO A 268 7.36 9.51 9.50
CA PRO A 268 7.12 8.28 8.75
C PRO A 268 5.64 7.97 8.52
N ALA A 269 4.73 8.51 9.35
CA ALA A 269 3.29 8.36 9.17
C ALA A 269 2.75 9.00 7.87
N TYR A 270 3.51 9.89 7.22
CA TYR A 270 3.16 10.48 5.93
C TYR A 270 3.08 9.45 4.80
N ALA A 271 3.70 8.27 4.96
CA ALA A 271 3.49 7.14 4.03
C ALA A 271 2.00 6.76 3.92
N ALA A 272 1.20 6.99 4.96
CA ALA A 272 -0.23 6.71 4.94
C ALA A 272 -1.03 7.57 3.95
N PHE A 273 -0.51 8.73 3.54
CA PHE A 273 -1.15 9.58 2.54
C PHE A 273 -1.06 9.05 1.11
N THR A 274 -0.37 7.96 0.86
CA THR A 274 0.01 7.52 -0.49
C THR A 274 -0.87 6.39 -1.03
N PHE A 275 -0.55 5.15 -0.73
CA PHE A 275 -1.25 3.98 -1.28
C PHE A 275 -2.78 4.00 -1.08
N PRO A 276 -3.32 4.40 0.07
CA PRO A 276 -4.76 4.44 0.27
C PRO A 276 -5.51 5.28 -0.76
N LEU A 277 -4.97 6.43 -1.15
CA LEU A 277 -5.58 7.28 -2.16
C LEU A 277 -5.43 6.71 -3.58
N VAL A 278 -4.30 6.04 -3.87
CA VAL A 278 -4.10 5.37 -5.16
C VAL A 278 -5.12 4.24 -5.35
N ILE A 279 -5.29 3.39 -4.33
CA ILE A 279 -6.22 2.25 -4.46
C ILE A 279 -7.68 2.71 -4.52
N THR A 280 -8.02 3.86 -3.92
CA THR A 280 -9.37 4.44 -4.05
C THR A 280 -9.63 4.87 -5.50
N ALA A 281 -8.69 5.59 -6.12
CA ALA A 281 -8.80 5.97 -7.53
C ALA A 281 -8.82 4.75 -8.48
N THR A 282 -8.07 3.69 -8.15
CA THR A 282 -8.11 2.41 -8.88
C THR A 282 -9.48 1.76 -8.76
N ALA A 283 -10.03 1.67 -7.56
CA ALA A 283 -11.35 1.10 -7.32
C ALA A 283 -12.47 1.84 -8.07
N LEU A 284 -12.39 3.18 -8.13
CA LEU A 284 -13.32 3.97 -8.93
C LEU A 284 -13.19 3.64 -10.42
N HIS A 285 -11.96 3.56 -10.96
CA HIS A 285 -11.71 3.14 -12.34
C HIS A 285 -12.32 1.78 -12.66
N ASP A 286 -12.04 0.78 -11.82
CA ASP A 286 -12.50 -0.60 -12.00
C ASP A 286 -14.03 -0.68 -11.95
N ALA A 287 -14.66 0.03 -11.01
CA ALA A 287 -16.11 0.08 -10.90
C ALA A 287 -16.77 0.75 -12.13
N LEU A 288 -16.20 1.86 -12.63
CA LEU A 288 -16.72 2.51 -13.85
C LEU A 288 -16.60 1.60 -15.07
N THR A 289 -15.55 0.78 -15.14
CA THR A 289 -15.37 -0.24 -16.18
C THR A 289 -16.46 -1.31 -16.07
N ILE A 290 -16.72 -1.85 -14.87
CA ILE A 290 -17.80 -2.82 -14.64
C ILE A 290 -19.16 -2.26 -15.08
N PHE A 291 -19.47 -1.01 -14.71
CA PHE A 291 -20.76 -0.39 -15.07
C PHE A 291 -20.89 -0.22 -16.58
N LYS A 292 -19.83 0.19 -17.26
CA LYS A 292 -19.82 0.33 -18.71
C LYS A 292 -20.04 -1.02 -19.40
N ASP A 293 -19.34 -2.07 -18.93
CA ASP A 293 -19.44 -3.43 -19.50
C ASP A 293 -20.82 -4.04 -19.24
N ALA A 294 -21.48 -3.68 -18.14
CA ALA A 294 -22.85 -4.04 -17.83
C ALA A 294 -23.91 -3.23 -18.64
N GLY A 295 -23.48 -2.30 -19.48
CA GLY A 295 -24.36 -1.44 -20.27
C GLY A 295 -25.03 -0.31 -19.46
N TRP A 296 -24.54 0.00 -18.27
CA TRP A 296 -25.06 1.11 -17.48
C TRP A 296 -24.56 2.44 -18.02
N HIS A 297 -25.39 3.47 -17.93
CA HIS A 297 -24.98 4.82 -18.27
C HIS A 297 -24.06 5.38 -17.16
N VAL A 298 -22.80 5.61 -17.50
CA VAL A 298 -21.82 6.25 -16.60
C VAL A 298 -21.82 7.75 -16.87
N PRO A 299 -22.22 8.59 -15.90
CA PRO A 299 -22.28 10.04 -16.09
C PRO A 299 -20.87 10.62 -16.20
N SER A 300 -20.69 11.67 -17.02
CA SER A 300 -19.39 12.29 -17.29
C SER A 300 -18.69 12.81 -16.02
N TRP A 301 -19.42 13.26 -15.01
CA TRP A 301 -18.83 13.73 -13.76
C TRP A 301 -18.06 12.62 -13.01
N ALA A 302 -18.43 11.34 -13.18
CA ALA A 302 -17.72 10.23 -12.53
C ALA A 302 -16.31 10.07 -13.08
N TYR A 303 -16.09 10.30 -14.37
CA TYR A 303 -14.74 10.32 -14.97
C TYR A 303 -13.90 11.51 -14.47
N TRP A 304 -14.52 12.69 -14.28
CA TRP A 304 -13.82 13.82 -13.69
C TRP A 304 -13.47 13.59 -12.22
N LEU A 305 -14.32 12.89 -11.47
CA LEU A 305 -14.02 12.46 -10.11
C LEU A 305 -12.80 11.51 -10.10
N GLN A 306 -12.77 10.52 -11.00
CA GLN A 306 -11.63 9.61 -11.16
C GLN A 306 -10.33 10.36 -11.45
N VAL A 307 -10.35 11.32 -12.36
CA VAL A 307 -9.18 12.17 -12.64
C VAL A 307 -8.76 12.96 -11.40
N GLY A 308 -9.73 13.54 -10.70
CA GLY A 308 -9.49 14.29 -9.46
C GLY A 308 -8.82 13.43 -8.36
N GLU A 309 -9.34 12.22 -8.13
CA GLU A 309 -8.75 11.26 -7.17
C GLU A 309 -7.34 10.85 -7.58
N THR A 310 -7.11 10.57 -8.86
CA THR A 310 -5.80 10.20 -9.38
C THR A 310 -4.79 11.34 -9.21
N LEU A 311 -5.18 12.58 -9.51
CA LEU A 311 -4.32 13.74 -9.30
C LEU A 311 -4.02 13.97 -7.82
N LEU A 312 -5.01 13.84 -6.95
CA LEU A 312 -4.83 13.93 -5.50
C LEU A 312 -3.83 12.87 -5.01
N ALA A 313 -3.98 11.61 -5.45
CA ALA A 313 -3.06 10.53 -5.11
C ALA A 313 -1.62 10.85 -5.55
N GLY A 314 -1.44 11.35 -6.79
CA GLY A 314 -0.14 11.76 -7.30
C GLY A 314 0.49 12.90 -6.48
N VAL A 315 -0.28 13.93 -6.14
CA VAL A 315 0.18 15.05 -5.29
C VAL A 315 0.61 14.53 -3.91
N MET A 316 -0.17 13.64 -3.32
CA MET A 316 0.13 13.12 -1.98
C MET A 316 1.34 12.17 -1.97
N ILE A 317 1.63 11.47 -3.06
CA ILE A 317 2.91 10.75 -3.23
C ILE A 317 4.08 11.74 -3.19
N VAL A 318 4.00 12.85 -3.93
CA VAL A 318 5.05 13.89 -3.94
C VAL A 318 5.24 14.50 -2.55
N VAL A 319 4.15 14.82 -1.84
CA VAL A 319 4.18 15.33 -0.46
C VAL A 319 4.88 14.35 0.48
N ALA A 320 4.54 13.06 0.40
CA ALA A 320 5.19 12.04 1.21
C ALA A 320 6.68 11.90 0.88
N MET A 321 7.05 11.88 -0.40
CA MET A 321 8.46 11.84 -0.82
C MET A 321 9.25 13.04 -0.29
N ALA A 322 8.66 14.24 -0.33
CA ALA A 322 9.29 15.46 0.21
C ALA A 322 9.49 15.34 1.74
N ALA A 323 8.51 14.80 2.46
CA ALA A 323 8.62 14.55 3.90
C ALA A 323 9.76 13.57 4.23
N PHE A 324 9.86 12.45 3.50
CA PHE A 324 10.96 11.48 3.67
C PHE A 324 12.31 12.09 3.32
N ARG A 325 12.42 12.86 2.24
CA ARG A 325 13.64 13.57 1.89
C ARG A 325 14.09 14.49 3.02
N HIS A 326 13.20 15.32 3.57
CA HIS A 326 13.52 16.21 4.69
C HIS A 326 14.02 15.44 5.92
N MET A 327 13.43 14.27 6.21
CA MET A 327 13.91 13.39 7.29
C MET A 327 15.34 12.90 7.06
N TYR A 328 15.70 12.55 5.81
CA TYR A 328 17.08 12.12 5.47
C TYR A 328 18.09 13.26 5.50
N GLU A 329 17.68 14.48 5.17
CA GLU A 329 18.56 15.67 5.26
C GLU A 329 18.87 16.06 6.72
N SER A 330 18.08 15.56 7.68
CA SER A 330 18.28 15.80 9.13
C SER A 330 19.11 14.72 9.83
N LEU A 331 19.52 13.64 9.12
CA LEU A 331 20.40 12.57 9.61
C LEU A 331 21.87 12.93 9.40
#